data_db3e4342ad4d42a84c7b12e37c2aa940
#
_entry.id   db3e4342ad4d42a84c7b12e37c2aa940
#
_cell.length_a   1.000
_cell.length_b   1.000
_cell.length_c   1.000
_cell.angle_alpha   90.00
_cell.angle_beta   90.00
_cell.angle_gamma   90.00
#
_symmetry.space_group_name_H-M   'P 1'
#
loop_
_entity.id
_entity.type
_entity.pdbx_description
1 polymer ?
#
loop_
_entity_poly.entity_id
_entity_poly.type
_entity_poly.pdbx_seq_one_letter_code
_entity_poly.pdbx_strand_id
1 'polypeptide(L)'
;MIDSVIFDMDGLMFDTERVWATLWEPALATLGLSYKEGLDVAVRGTAGDSMRAVLRRFYGENCDTDAIIEALHAQAEKAFQAPPPKKPGLDEILTWLDAQHIPMAVASSSRMASIRHHLDGWGLTHYFKVIVSGEQFSASKPNPEIFLRAAEALGTAPSRTLVLEDSYNGVRAGANGRFITVMVPDMAPANDEMRRLYT
;
A
#
# COMPACT_ATOMS: atom_id res chain seq x y z
N MET A 1 23.49 -7.24 -10.19
CA MET A 1 22.90 -8.37 -9.43
C MET A 1 22.12 -7.77 -8.29
N ILE A 2 20.90 -8.22 -8.02
CA ILE A 2 20.03 -7.77 -6.94
C ILE A 2 20.42 -8.52 -5.67
N ASP A 3 20.60 -7.79 -4.56
CA ASP A 3 21.01 -8.36 -3.27
C ASP A 3 19.84 -8.55 -2.30
N SER A 4 18.73 -7.82 -2.50
CA SER A 4 17.53 -7.93 -1.69
C SER A 4 16.30 -7.43 -2.44
N VAL A 5 15.10 -7.76 -1.93
CA VAL A 5 13.82 -7.30 -2.46
C VAL A 5 12.98 -6.70 -1.34
N ILE A 6 12.42 -5.54 -1.59
CA ILE A 6 11.46 -4.88 -0.71
C ILE A 6 10.11 -4.86 -1.42
N PHE A 7 9.10 -5.39 -0.77
CA PHE A 7 7.72 -5.41 -1.24
C PHE A 7 6.93 -4.28 -0.57
N ASP A 8 6.21 -3.50 -1.35
CA ASP A 8 5.01 -2.87 -0.80
C ASP A 8 3.98 -3.95 -0.46
N MET A 9 2.91 -3.60 0.24
CA MET A 9 1.90 -4.57 0.67
C MET A 9 0.54 -4.35 -0.01
N ASP A 10 -0.02 -3.17 0.16
CA ASP A 10 -1.40 -2.87 -0.23
C ASP A 10 -1.48 -2.62 -1.74
N GLY A 11 -2.28 -3.43 -2.46
CA GLY A 11 -2.34 -3.37 -3.93
C GLY A 11 -1.27 -4.21 -4.64
N LEU A 12 -0.13 -4.48 -3.99
CA LEU A 12 0.95 -5.29 -4.55
C LEU A 12 0.87 -6.76 -4.10
N MET A 13 0.93 -7.01 -2.80
CA MET A 13 0.88 -8.36 -2.22
C MET A 13 -0.56 -8.83 -2.02
N PHE A 14 -1.41 -7.92 -1.58
CA PHE A 14 -2.81 -8.18 -1.24
C PHE A 14 -3.75 -7.25 -2.00
N ASP A 15 -4.92 -7.77 -2.34
CA ASP A 15 -5.96 -7.05 -3.10
C ASP A 15 -6.79 -6.12 -2.19
N THR A 16 -6.12 -5.34 -1.37
CA THR A 16 -6.73 -4.44 -0.38
C THR A 16 -7.47 -3.28 -1.03
N GLU A 17 -6.96 -2.73 -2.13
CA GLU A 17 -7.57 -1.59 -2.82
C GLU A 17 -8.99 -1.91 -3.33
N ARG A 18 -9.20 -3.12 -3.90
CA ARG A 18 -10.55 -3.54 -4.30
C ARG A 18 -11.46 -3.77 -3.11
N VAL A 19 -10.95 -4.29 -2.01
CA VAL A 19 -11.73 -4.41 -0.78
C VAL A 19 -12.16 -3.01 -0.32
N TRP A 20 -11.23 -2.05 -0.17
CA TRP A 20 -11.56 -0.68 0.21
C TRP A 20 -12.62 -0.04 -0.71
N ALA A 21 -12.52 -0.23 -2.02
CA ALA A 21 -13.48 0.31 -2.98
C ALA A 21 -14.92 -0.18 -2.71
N THR A 22 -15.09 -1.41 -2.23
CA THR A 22 -16.42 -1.95 -1.91
C THR A 22 -17.02 -1.44 -0.61
N LEU A 23 -16.22 -0.81 0.26
CA LEU A 23 -16.66 -0.36 1.58
C LEU A 23 -17.33 1.01 1.57
N TRP A 24 -17.13 1.81 0.53
CA TRP A 24 -17.66 3.17 0.45
C TRP A 24 -19.19 3.20 0.47
N GLU A 25 -19.83 2.38 -0.37
CA GLU A 25 -21.29 2.35 -0.45
C GLU A 25 -21.95 1.97 0.88
N PRO A 26 -21.60 0.85 1.54
CA PRO A 26 -22.18 0.50 2.84
C PRO A 26 -21.82 1.50 3.95
N ALA A 27 -20.63 2.11 3.94
CA ALA A 27 -20.25 3.14 4.91
C ALA A 27 -21.14 4.38 4.78
N LEU A 28 -21.29 4.90 3.58
CA LEU A 28 -22.13 6.09 3.28
C LEU A 28 -23.60 5.84 3.59
N ALA A 29 -24.11 4.64 3.30
CA ALA A 29 -25.48 4.25 3.59
C ALA A 29 -25.82 4.34 5.08
N THR A 30 -24.88 4.06 5.99
CA THR A 30 -25.09 4.21 7.45
C THR A 30 -25.36 5.66 7.88
N LEU A 31 -24.93 6.62 7.07
CA LEU A 31 -25.10 8.06 7.30
C LEU A 31 -26.24 8.66 6.45
N GLY A 32 -27.00 7.83 5.73
CA GLY A 32 -28.04 8.29 4.82
C GLY A 32 -27.51 8.98 3.56
N LEU A 33 -26.23 8.78 3.24
CA LEU A 33 -25.58 9.33 2.05
C LEU A 33 -25.55 8.28 0.93
N SER A 34 -25.72 8.72 -0.31
CA SER A 34 -25.57 7.85 -1.48
C SER A 34 -24.12 7.85 -1.97
N TYR A 35 -23.63 6.69 -2.40
CA TYR A 35 -22.35 6.61 -3.09
C TYR A 35 -22.39 7.44 -4.38
N LYS A 36 -21.34 8.18 -4.64
CA LYS A 36 -21.17 8.97 -5.87
C LYS A 36 -20.05 8.37 -6.72
N GLU A 37 -20.35 8.13 -7.98
CA GLU A 37 -19.41 7.54 -8.95
C GLU A 37 -18.09 8.30 -8.98
N GLY A 38 -16.97 7.55 -8.96
CA GLY A 38 -15.63 8.09 -8.98
C GLY A 38 -15.07 8.53 -7.63
N LEU A 39 -15.84 8.40 -6.53
CA LEU A 39 -15.35 8.71 -5.18
C LEU A 39 -14.16 7.82 -4.81
N ASP A 40 -14.27 6.52 -4.98
CA ASP A 40 -13.22 5.54 -4.70
C ASP A 40 -11.92 5.82 -5.45
N VAL A 41 -12.03 6.26 -6.72
CA VAL A 41 -10.89 6.68 -7.53
C VAL A 41 -10.28 7.98 -7.00
N ALA A 42 -11.13 8.95 -6.64
CA ALA A 42 -10.70 10.27 -6.20
C ALA A 42 -10.00 10.26 -4.83
N VAL A 43 -10.37 9.34 -3.94
CA VAL A 43 -9.75 9.21 -2.60
C VAL A 43 -8.52 8.33 -2.59
N ARG A 44 -8.27 7.56 -3.64
CA ARG A 44 -7.14 6.62 -3.71
C ARG A 44 -5.80 7.33 -3.51
N GLY A 45 -4.98 6.79 -2.62
CA GLY A 45 -3.69 7.37 -2.27
C GLY A 45 -3.77 8.69 -1.51
N THR A 46 -4.97 9.10 -1.03
CA THR A 46 -5.14 10.25 -0.15
C THR A 46 -5.30 9.82 1.32
N ALA A 47 -4.90 10.68 2.25
CA ALA A 47 -5.09 10.48 3.68
C ALA A 47 -5.25 11.81 4.40
N GLY A 48 -5.79 11.79 5.62
CA GLY A 48 -5.92 12.99 6.44
C GLY A 48 -6.67 14.12 5.73
N ASP A 49 -6.09 15.31 5.69
CA ASP A 49 -6.72 16.50 5.13
C ASP A 49 -6.96 16.42 3.62
N SER A 50 -6.12 15.71 2.87
CA SER A 50 -6.32 15.51 1.44
C SER A 50 -7.56 14.64 1.16
N MET A 51 -7.79 13.61 1.95
CA MET A 51 -9.02 12.80 1.87
C MET A 51 -10.25 13.63 2.23
N ARG A 52 -10.19 14.43 3.30
CA ARG A 52 -11.28 15.33 3.70
C ARG A 52 -11.62 16.34 2.60
N ALA A 53 -10.62 16.89 1.91
CA ALA A 53 -10.85 17.80 0.79
C ALA A 53 -11.58 17.11 -0.37
N VAL A 54 -11.25 15.85 -0.68
CA VAL A 54 -11.99 15.07 -1.68
C VAL A 54 -13.43 14.84 -1.23
N LEU A 55 -13.65 14.43 0.01
CA LEU A 55 -15.01 14.20 0.56
C LEU A 55 -15.87 15.46 0.48
N ARG A 56 -15.33 16.63 0.87
CA ARG A 56 -16.04 17.92 0.74
C ARG A 56 -16.41 18.22 -0.71
N ARG A 57 -15.52 17.96 -1.65
CA ARG A 57 -15.82 18.15 -3.09
C ARG A 57 -16.99 17.28 -3.56
N PHE A 58 -17.15 16.07 -3.04
CA PHE A 58 -18.22 15.15 -3.40
C PHE A 58 -19.53 15.45 -2.62
N TYR A 59 -19.46 15.76 -1.33
CA TYR A 59 -20.62 15.84 -0.43
C TYR A 59 -20.93 17.26 0.06
N GLY A 60 -20.15 18.25 -0.34
CA GLY A 60 -20.30 19.66 0.03
C GLY A 60 -19.40 20.08 1.18
N GLU A 61 -19.10 21.39 1.26
CA GLU A 61 -18.17 21.96 2.24
C GLU A 61 -18.55 21.68 3.70
N ASN A 62 -19.85 21.56 3.97
CA ASN A 62 -20.39 21.35 5.31
C ASN A 62 -20.61 19.87 5.66
N CYS A 63 -20.16 18.91 4.82
CA CYS A 63 -20.31 17.51 5.14
C CYS A 63 -19.43 17.12 6.33
N ASP A 64 -19.94 16.24 7.18
CA ASP A 64 -19.17 15.68 8.29
C ASP A 64 -18.20 14.63 7.77
N THR A 65 -17.00 15.08 7.42
CA THR A 65 -15.95 14.20 6.87
C THR A 65 -15.45 13.20 7.89
N ASP A 66 -15.48 13.54 9.19
CA ASP A 66 -15.01 12.63 10.22
C ASP A 66 -16.00 11.48 10.42
N ALA A 67 -17.31 11.77 10.44
CA ALA A 67 -18.34 10.72 10.46
C ALA A 67 -18.22 9.77 9.25
N ILE A 68 -17.94 10.30 8.04
CA ILE A 68 -17.75 9.47 6.85
C ILE A 68 -16.53 8.56 7.01
N ILE A 69 -15.41 9.08 7.50
CA ILE A 69 -14.18 8.33 7.71
C ILE A 69 -14.37 7.26 8.80
N GLU A 70 -15.04 7.59 9.89
CA GLU A 70 -15.37 6.65 10.96
C GLU A 70 -16.27 5.52 10.46
N ALA A 71 -17.31 5.84 9.69
CA ALA A 71 -18.18 4.84 9.09
C ALA A 71 -17.41 3.90 8.14
N LEU A 72 -16.49 4.46 7.34
CA LEU A 72 -15.61 3.67 6.47
C LEU A 72 -14.71 2.73 7.28
N HIS A 73 -14.07 3.24 8.35
CA HIS A 73 -13.23 2.42 9.22
C HIS A 73 -14.02 1.30 9.91
N ALA A 74 -15.25 1.57 10.35
CA ALA A 74 -16.12 0.54 10.94
C ALA A 74 -16.48 -0.59 9.94
N GLN A 75 -16.62 -0.28 8.65
CA GLN A 75 -16.78 -1.31 7.62
C GLN A 75 -15.47 -2.06 7.38
N ALA A 76 -14.34 -1.34 7.38
CA ALA A 76 -13.02 -1.93 7.19
C ALA A 76 -12.66 -2.92 8.31
N GLU A 77 -12.95 -2.61 9.57
CA GLU A 77 -12.76 -3.53 10.69
C GLU A 77 -13.47 -4.87 10.48
N LYS A 78 -14.67 -4.85 9.90
CA LYS A 78 -15.42 -6.08 9.58
C LYS A 78 -14.82 -6.80 8.37
N ALA A 79 -14.51 -6.06 7.30
CA ALA A 79 -14.01 -6.63 6.06
C ALA A 79 -12.62 -7.27 6.23
N PHE A 80 -11.76 -6.65 7.04
CA PHE A 80 -10.41 -7.13 7.32
C PHE A 80 -10.30 -8.01 8.58
N GLN A 81 -11.40 -8.57 9.10
CA GLN A 81 -11.32 -9.64 10.11
C GLN A 81 -10.60 -10.89 9.58
N ALA A 82 -10.81 -11.22 8.31
CA ALA A 82 -9.99 -12.18 7.59
C ALA A 82 -8.88 -11.45 6.81
N PRO A 83 -7.73 -12.09 6.56
CA PRO A 83 -6.70 -11.49 5.73
C PRO A 83 -7.23 -11.27 4.30
N PRO A 84 -6.89 -10.14 3.64
CA PRO A 84 -7.35 -9.84 2.29
C PRO A 84 -6.81 -10.86 1.28
N PRO A 85 -7.46 -11.02 0.11
CA PRO A 85 -7.00 -11.94 -0.92
C PRO A 85 -5.57 -11.62 -1.36
N LYS A 86 -4.77 -12.65 -1.58
CA LYS A 86 -3.43 -12.51 -2.18
C LYS A 86 -3.52 -12.14 -3.65
N LYS A 87 -2.58 -11.34 -4.12
CA LYS A 87 -2.40 -11.10 -5.55
C LYS A 87 -1.87 -12.36 -6.24
N PRO A 88 -2.28 -12.62 -7.49
CA PRO A 88 -1.73 -13.73 -8.28
C PRO A 88 -0.21 -13.62 -8.42
N GLY A 89 0.49 -14.73 -8.28
CA GLY A 89 1.95 -14.80 -8.39
C GLY A 89 2.71 -14.50 -7.11
N LEU A 90 2.02 -14.10 -6.01
CA LEU A 90 2.71 -13.79 -4.75
C LEU A 90 3.44 -15.00 -4.17
N ASP A 91 2.77 -16.14 -4.06
CA ASP A 91 3.40 -17.34 -3.47
C ASP A 91 4.57 -17.83 -4.32
N GLU A 92 4.45 -17.75 -5.63
CA GLU A 92 5.47 -18.15 -6.58
C GLU A 92 6.75 -17.31 -6.44
N ILE A 93 6.59 -15.96 -6.39
CA ILE A 93 7.75 -15.08 -6.27
C ILE A 93 8.41 -15.18 -4.90
N LEU A 94 7.64 -15.30 -3.81
CA LEU A 94 8.19 -15.46 -2.47
C LEU A 94 8.98 -16.77 -2.35
N THR A 95 8.40 -17.88 -2.82
CA THR A 95 9.05 -19.18 -2.80
C THR A 95 10.33 -19.19 -3.66
N TRP A 96 10.28 -18.54 -4.82
CA TRP A 96 11.45 -18.48 -5.71
C TRP A 96 12.59 -17.65 -5.08
N LEU A 97 12.28 -16.48 -4.51
CA LEU A 97 13.29 -15.62 -3.85
C LEU A 97 13.91 -16.30 -2.64
N ASP A 98 13.09 -17.00 -1.84
CA ASP A 98 13.57 -17.77 -0.69
C ASP A 98 14.53 -18.90 -1.12
N ALA A 99 14.16 -19.65 -2.15
CA ALA A 99 15.03 -20.70 -2.73
C ALA A 99 16.36 -20.15 -3.29
N GLN A 100 16.40 -18.87 -3.70
CA GLN A 100 17.62 -18.17 -4.13
C GLN A 100 18.37 -17.53 -2.95
N HIS A 101 17.87 -17.65 -1.72
CA HIS A 101 18.40 -17.01 -0.51
C HIS A 101 18.52 -15.50 -0.62
N ILE A 102 17.61 -14.86 -1.39
CA ILE A 102 17.54 -13.40 -1.52
C ILE A 102 16.71 -12.85 -0.35
N PRO A 103 17.30 -12.04 0.55
CA PRO A 103 16.59 -11.51 1.69
C PRO A 103 15.47 -10.56 1.26
N MET A 104 14.32 -10.69 1.93
CA MET A 104 13.12 -9.94 1.63
C MET A 104 12.68 -9.06 2.80
N ALA A 105 12.07 -7.92 2.48
CA ALA A 105 11.40 -7.05 3.44
C ALA A 105 10.01 -6.65 2.94
N VAL A 106 9.12 -6.31 3.89
CA VAL A 106 7.88 -5.56 3.62
C VAL A 106 8.07 -4.13 4.08
N ALA A 107 7.64 -3.15 3.26
CA ALA A 107 7.64 -1.74 3.57
C ALA A 107 6.31 -1.09 3.15
N SER A 108 5.35 -1.05 4.05
CA SER A 108 3.98 -0.58 3.80
C SER A 108 3.65 0.68 4.59
N SER A 109 2.83 1.56 3.99
CA SER A 109 2.25 2.72 4.67
C SER A 109 1.24 2.36 5.76
N SER A 110 0.79 1.12 5.80
CA SER A 110 -0.16 0.60 6.78
C SER A 110 0.45 0.49 8.19
N ARG A 111 -0.43 0.44 9.19
CA ARG A 111 -0.03 0.21 10.60
C ARG A 111 0.58 -1.18 10.77
N MET A 112 1.55 -1.30 11.67
CA MET A 112 2.23 -2.57 11.94
C MET A 112 1.25 -3.70 12.29
N ALA A 113 0.19 -3.40 13.05
CA ALA A 113 -0.85 -4.38 13.40
C ALA A 113 -1.54 -4.95 12.15
N SER A 114 -1.88 -4.09 11.16
CA SER A 114 -2.50 -4.52 9.91
C SER A 114 -1.54 -5.35 9.05
N ILE A 115 -0.27 -4.91 8.95
CA ILE A 115 0.76 -5.64 8.21
C ILE A 115 0.90 -7.06 8.76
N ARG A 116 1.05 -7.19 10.08
CA ARG A 116 1.16 -8.50 10.74
C ARG A 116 -0.09 -9.33 10.54
N HIS A 117 -1.27 -8.75 10.73
CA HIS A 117 -2.54 -9.46 10.53
C HIS A 117 -2.63 -10.08 9.12
N HIS A 118 -2.25 -9.33 8.08
CA HIS A 118 -2.28 -9.82 6.71
C HIS A 118 -1.23 -10.92 6.47
N LEU A 119 0.01 -10.70 6.91
CA LEU A 119 1.10 -11.65 6.72
C LEU A 119 0.90 -12.94 7.53
N ASP A 120 0.52 -12.83 8.81
CA ASP A 120 0.32 -13.97 9.70
C ASP A 120 -0.91 -14.79 9.27
N GLY A 121 -1.97 -14.11 8.84
CA GLY A 121 -3.19 -14.75 8.36
C GLY A 121 -2.99 -15.67 7.15
N TRP A 122 -1.98 -15.38 6.32
CA TRP A 122 -1.57 -16.22 5.21
C TRP A 122 -0.32 -17.05 5.48
N GLY A 123 0.26 -16.96 6.69
CA GLY A 123 1.47 -17.66 7.06
C GLY A 123 2.73 -17.18 6.32
N LEU A 124 2.75 -15.92 5.86
CA LEU A 124 3.82 -15.38 5.02
C LEU A 124 4.95 -14.68 5.79
N THR A 125 4.76 -14.42 7.08
CA THR A 125 5.72 -13.66 7.91
C THR A 125 7.13 -14.24 7.87
N HIS A 126 7.26 -15.56 7.76
CA HIS A 126 8.55 -16.26 7.76
C HIS A 126 9.45 -15.93 6.56
N TYR A 127 8.88 -15.44 5.45
CA TYR A 127 9.66 -15.02 4.27
C TYR A 127 10.41 -13.71 4.49
N PHE A 128 9.95 -12.87 5.42
CA PHE A 128 10.43 -11.50 5.56
C PHE A 128 11.37 -11.33 6.75
N LYS A 129 12.62 -11.00 6.45
CA LYS A 129 13.63 -10.69 7.48
C LYS A 129 13.33 -9.36 8.19
N VAL A 130 12.69 -8.42 7.47
CA VAL A 130 12.41 -7.06 7.92
C VAL A 130 10.98 -6.69 7.56
N ILE A 131 10.27 -6.06 8.50
CA ILE A 131 8.95 -5.47 8.29
C ILE A 131 9.02 -4.01 8.78
N VAL A 132 8.71 -3.07 7.87
CA VAL A 132 8.70 -1.64 8.14
C VAL A 132 7.30 -1.08 7.93
N SER A 133 6.78 -0.38 8.93
CA SER A 133 5.48 0.30 8.88
C SER A 133 5.67 1.80 8.71
N GLY A 134 4.85 2.41 7.88
CA GLY A 134 4.82 3.85 7.64
C GLY A 134 4.48 4.68 8.88
N GLU A 135 3.82 4.09 9.89
CA GLU A 135 3.51 4.77 11.15
C GLU A 135 4.74 5.21 11.95
N GLN A 136 5.91 4.67 11.62
CA GLN A 136 7.18 5.01 12.26
C GLN A 136 7.80 6.32 11.73
N PHE A 137 7.22 6.91 10.69
CA PHE A 137 7.78 8.06 9.97
C PHE A 137 6.81 9.23 9.95
N SER A 138 7.34 10.43 9.98
CA SER A 138 6.57 11.68 9.88
C SER A 138 6.15 11.99 8.43
N ALA A 139 6.87 11.47 7.46
CA ALA A 139 6.61 11.68 6.03
C ALA A 139 6.30 10.35 5.33
N SER A 140 5.16 10.32 4.65
CA SER A 140 4.75 9.18 3.82
C SER A 140 5.41 9.20 2.45
N LYS A 141 5.29 8.11 1.67
CA LYS A 141 5.61 8.08 0.25
C LYS A 141 4.97 9.29 -0.46
N PRO A 142 5.68 10.04 -1.29
CA PRO A 142 6.90 9.70 -2.03
C PRO A 142 8.24 9.98 -1.30
N ASN A 143 8.25 10.21 0.01
CA ASN A 143 9.48 10.21 0.78
C ASN A 143 10.09 8.80 0.76
N PRO A 144 11.39 8.63 0.42
CA PRO A 144 12.01 7.32 0.29
C PRO A 144 12.37 6.66 1.62
N GLU A 145 12.18 7.33 2.75
CA GLU A 145 12.69 6.91 4.05
C GLU A 145 12.28 5.50 4.43
N ILE A 146 11.04 5.11 4.16
CA ILE A 146 10.53 3.76 4.46
C ILE A 146 11.34 2.66 3.76
N PHE A 147 11.70 2.86 2.50
CA PHE A 147 12.52 1.92 1.73
C PHE A 147 13.99 1.97 2.14
N LEU A 148 14.51 3.16 2.43
CA LEU A 148 15.89 3.32 2.93
C LEU A 148 16.08 2.59 4.26
N ARG A 149 15.13 2.68 5.19
CA ARG A 149 15.17 1.95 6.46
C ARG A 149 15.08 0.44 6.28
N ALA A 150 14.24 -0.02 5.35
CA ALA A 150 14.16 -1.45 5.02
C ALA A 150 15.48 -1.98 4.45
N ALA A 151 16.12 -1.25 3.50
CA ALA A 151 17.39 -1.62 2.91
C ALA A 151 18.53 -1.59 3.95
N GLU A 152 18.58 -0.57 4.82
CA GLU A 152 19.52 -0.48 5.94
C GLU A 152 19.41 -1.69 6.86
N ALA A 153 18.19 -2.06 7.25
CA ALA A 153 17.93 -3.22 8.12
C ALA A 153 18.25 -4.56 7.44
N LEU A 154 18.15 -4.64 6.10
CA LEU A 154 18.61 -5.79 5.32
C LEU A 154 20.15 -5.83 5.13
N GLY A 155 20.83 -4.71 5.36
CA GLY A 155 22.26 -4.55 5.13
C GLY A 155 22.62 -4.43 3.64
N THR A 156 21.75 -3.88 2.81
CA THR A 156 21.93 -3.80 1.35
C THR A 156 21.88 -2.35 0.85
N ALA A 157 22.63 -2.06 -0.22
CA ALA A 157 22.63 -0.75 -0.85
C ALA A 157 21.36 -0.52 -1.70
N PRO A 158 20.76 0.69 -1.71
CA PRO A 158 19.60 0.98 -2.55
C PRO A 158 19.78 0.60 -4.03
N SER A 159 20.93 0.91 -4.61
CA SER A 159 21.25 0.58 -6.02
C SER A 159 21.34 -0.91 -6.34
N ARG A 160 21.29 -1.77 -5.32
CA ARG A 160 21.30 -3.24 -5.42
C ARG A 160 20.05 -3.88 -4.81
N THR A 161 19.10 -3.05 -4.40
CA THR A 161 17.84 -3.47 -3.79
C THR A 161 16.70 -3.23 -4.77
N LEU A 162 15.92 -4.27 -5.04
CA LEU A 162 14.70 -4.17 -5.84
C LEU A 162 13.53 -3.71 -4.95
N VAL A 163 12.80 -2.71 -5.38
CA VAL A 163 11.51 -2.30 -4.79
C VAL A 163 10.40 -2.68 -5.76
N LEU A 164 9.42 -3.44 -5.27
CA LEU A 164 8.20 -3.77 -5.99
C LEU A 164 7.06 -2.91 -5.43
N GLU A 165 6.33 -2.23 -6.31
CA GLU A 165 5.31 -1.24 -5.97
C GLU A 165 4.19 -1.18 -7.02
N ASP A 166 2.96 -0.82 -6.60
CA ASP A 166 1.82 -0.65 -7.48
C ASP A 166 1.39 0.83 -7.63
N SER A 167 1.76 1.67 -6.65
CA SER A 167 1.31 3.05 -6.53
C SER A 167 2.30 4.07 -7.12
N TYR A 168 1.77 5.19 -7.61
CA TYR A 168 2.61 6.28 -8.12
C TYR A 168 3.53 6.87 -7.05
N ASN A 169 3.02 7.05 -5.83
CA ASN A 169 3.82 7.59 -4.73
C ASN A 169 4.91 6.62 -4.29
N GLY A 170 4.64 5.33 -4.33
CA GLY A 170 5.65 4.33 -4.01
C GLY A 170 6.73 4.22 -5.09
N VAL A 171 6.37 4.27 -6.38
CA VAL A 171 7.36 4.33 -7.47
C VAL A 171 8.23 5.58 -7.35
N ARG A 172 7.64 6.75 -7.06
CA ARG A 172 8.43 7.97 -6.78
C ARG A 172 9.36 7.79 -5.59
N ALA A 173 8.89 7.17 -4.51
CA ALA A 173 9.71 6.91 -3.33
C ALA A 173 10.90 6.00 -3.66
N GLY A 174 10.68 4.92 -4.42
CA GLY A 174 11.74 4.04 -4.89
C GLY A 174 12.78 4.77 -5.75
N ALA A 175 12.32 5.55 -6.73
CA ALA A 175 13.19 6.37 -7.59
C ALA A 175 13.95 7.43 -6.79
N ASN A 176 13.29 8.15 -5.87
CA ASN A 176 13.92 9.15 -5.00
C ASN A 176 15.00 8.53 -4.09
N GLY A 177 14.79 7.29 -3.65
CA GLY A 177 15.75 6.52 -2.85
C GLY A 177 16.85 5.86 -3.70
N ARG A 178 16.84 6.01 -5.03
CA ARG A 178 17.78 5.38 -5.99
C ARG A 178 17.78 3.86 -5.94
N PHE A 179 16.59 3.29 -5.72
CA PHE A 179 16.37 1.85 -5.81
C PHE A 179 16.18 1.40 -7.26
N ILE A 180 16.41 0.11 -7.50
CA ILE A 180 15.88 -0.55 -8.68
C ILE A 180 14.38 -0.69 -8.42
N THR A 181 13.57 0.05 -9.15
CA THR A 181 12.14 0.13 -8.87
C THR A 181 11.35 -0.50 -10.01
N VAL A 182 10.46 -1.43 -9.67
CA VAL A 182 9.52 -2.04 -10.63
C VAL A 182 8.11 -1.69 -10.20
N MET A 183 7.34 -1.14 -11.13
CA MET A 183 5.91 -0.95 -10.95
C MET A 183 5.16 -2.20 -11.42
N VAL A 184 4.35 -2.76 -10.53
CA VAL A 184 3.38 -3.82 -10.84
C VAL A 184 1.99 -3.17 -10.79
N PRO A 185 1.43 -2.75 -11.94
CA PRO A 185 0.18 -2.00 -11.95
C PRO A 185 -0.98 -2.80 -11.38
N ASP A 186 -1.73 -2.21 -10.45
CA ASP A 186 -3.01 -2.75 -9.97
C ASP A 186 -4.19 -1.95 -10.56
N MET A 187 -4.80 -1.06 -9.77
CA MET A 187 -5.95 -0.28 -10.22
C MET A 187 -5.55 0.98 -11.00
N ALA A 188 -4.29 1.41 -10.93
CA ALA A 188 -3.76 2.53 -11.67
C ALA A 188 -2.74 2.06 -12.71
N PRO A 189 -2.98 2.28 -14.04
CA PRO A 189 -2.01 1.93 -15.07
C PRO A 189 -0.79 2.85 -15.01
N ALA A 190 0.38 2.35 -15.42
CA ALA A 190 1.58 3.16 -15.51
C ALA A 190 1.37 4.32 -16.50
N ASN A 191 1.50 5.56 -16.01
CA ASN A 191 1.49 6.77 -16.84
C ASN A 191 2.90 7.11 -17.36
N ASP A 192 3.03 8.20 -18.13
CA ASP A 192 4.31 8.59 -18.73
C ASP A 192 5.36 9.03 -17.68
N GLU A 193 4.95 9.55 -16.54
CA GLU A 193 5.86 9.83 -15.43
C GLU A 193 6.41 8.52 -14.86
N MET A 194 5.55 7.56 -14.56
CA MET A 194 5.96 6.27 -14.00
C MET A 194 6.91 5.54 -14.94
N ARG A 195 6.63 5.54 -16.24
CA ARG A 195 7.50 4.92 -17.27
C ARG A 195 8.91 5.51 -17.33
N ARG A 196 9.13 6.71 -16.79
CA ARG A 196 10.45 7.33 -16.68
C ARG A 196 11.15 7.07 -15.35
N LEU A 197 10.41 6.67 -14.32
CA LEU A 197 10.91 6.52 -12.95
C LEU A 197 11.25 5.08 -12.59
N TYR A 198 10.49 4.11 -13.09
CA TYR A 198 10.83 2.71 -12.86
C TYR A 198 11.93 2.23 -13.79
N THR A 199 12.63 1.16 -13.35
CA THR A 199 13.77 0.56 -14.06
C THR A 199 13.31 -0.41 -15.13
#